data_e79b82de485b0cdf8f92b181b0462c5d
#
_entry.id   e79b82de485b0cdf8f92b181b0462c5d
#
_cell.length_a   1.000
_cell.length_b   1.000
_cell.length_c   1.000
_cell.angle_alpha   90.00
_cell.angle_beta   90.00
_cell.angle_gamma   90.00
#
_symmetry.space_group_name_H-M   'P 1'
#
loop_
_entity.id
_entity.type
_entity.pdbx_description
1 polymer ?
#
loop_
_entity_poly.entity_id
_entity_poly.type
_entity_poly.pdbx_seq_one_letter_code
_entity_poly.pdbx_strand_id
1 'polypeptide(L)'
;NPLMTIGKQLSETLIETLKISGASAREKSIELLDSVGIPNPEPRLDAYPHQFSGGMRQRVVIALALAGDPDLVIADEPTTALDVSIQKQILDLIKSLCKQRNLGVIIVTHDIGVIAEIADRVAVMYNGQLVEQGKVEQVLQKPKHDYTKSLISAVPSGDQKLHRFTV
;
A
#
# COMPACT_ATOMS: atom_id res chain seq x y z
N ASN A 1 -15.37 4.57 6.84
CA ASN A 1 -16.77 4.55 7.24
C ASN A 1 -17.65 4.79 5.99
N PRO A 2 -18.56 3.85 5.59
CA PRO A 2 -19.36 3.98 4.36
C PRO A 2 -20.44 5.07 4.44
N LEU A 3 -20.79 5.51 5.64
CA LEU A 3 -21.82 6.54 5.91
C LEU A 3 -21.27 7.96 6.01
N MET A 4 -19.98 8.15 5.79
CA MET A 4 -19.33 9.45 5.82
C MET A 4 -18.72 9.76 4.45
N THR A 5 -18.78 11.03 4.05
CA THR A 5 -18.08 11.47 2.83
C THR A 5 -16.56 11.35 2.98
N ILE A 6 -15.86 11.25 1.87
CA ILE A 6 -14.40 11.15 1.85
C ILE A 6 -13.76 12.38 2.51
N GLY A 7 -14.26 13.57 2.18
CA GLY A 7 -13.78 14.83 2.76
C GLY A 7 -13.93 14.89 4.28
N LYS A 8 -15.06 14.39 4.81
CA LYS A 8 -15.27 14.37 6.26
C LYS A 8 -14.25 13.45 6.95
N GLN A 9 -14.02 12.24 6.40
CA GLN A 9 -13.06 11.29 6.96
C GLN A 9 -11.62 11.84 6.94
N LEU A 10 -11.19 12.44 5.81
CA LEU A 10 -9.87 13.07 5.71
C LEU A 10 -9.73 14.25 6.66
N SER A 11 -10.73 15.16 6.67
CA SER A 11 -10.68 16.36 7.52
C SER A 11 -10.65 16.01 9.00
N GLU A 12 -11.45 15.05 9.46
CA GLU A 12 -11.41 14.58 10.85
C GLU A 12 -10.01 14.06 11.22
N THR A 13 -9.41 13.22 10.37
CA THR A 13 -8.06 12.70 10.59
C THR A 13 -7.04 13.83 10.65
N LEU A 14 -7.07 14.77 9.71
CA LEU A 14 -6.15 15.91 9.65
C LEU A 14 -6.28 16.84 10.87
N ILE A 15 -7.51 17.16 11.28
CA ILE A 15 -7.76 18.01 12.45
C ILE A 15 -7.24 17.33 13.72
N GLU A 16 -7.50 16.04 13.88
CA GLU A 16 -7.09 15.31 15.07
C GLU A 16 -5.58 15.10 15.15
N THR A 17 -4.94 14.77 14.02
CA THR A 17 -3.50 14.48 14.00
C THR A 17 -2.63 15.72 13.93
N LEU A 18 -2.96 16.67 13.04
CA LEU A 18 -2.13 17.86 12.79
C LEU A 18 -2.62 19.11 13.52
N LYS A 19 -3.77 19.04 14.21
CA LYS A 19 -4.36 20.17 14.97
C LYS A 19 -4.59 21.43 14.13
N ILE A 20 -4.91 21.27 12.85
CA ILE A 20 -5.16 22.37 11.89
C ILE A 20 -6.63 22.76 11.86
N SER A 21 -6.93 23.96 11.31
CA SER A 21 -8.32 24.45 11.14
C SER A 21 -9.09 23.62 10.09
N GLY A 22 -10.41 23.68 10.15
CA GLY A 22 -11.26 23.00 9.16
C GLY A 22 -11.04 23.47 7.71
N ALA A 23 -10.78 24.77 7.49
CA ALA A 23 -10.46 25.31 6.16
C ALA A 23 -9.14 24.72 5.64
N SER A 24 -8.08 24.74 6.44
CA SER A 24 -6.78 24.13 6.08
C SER A 24 -6.88 22.61 5.91
N ALA A 25 -7.76 21.94 6.70
CA ALA A 25 -7.99 20.51 6.54
C ALA A 25 -8.66 20.20 5.19
N ARG A 26 -9.59 21.04 4.70
CA ARG A 26 -10.19 20.86 3.38
C ARG A 26 -9.15 20.99 2.27
N GLU A 27 -8.32 22.03 2.28
CA GLU A 27 -7.25 22.23 1.30
C GLU A 27 -6.28 21.04 1.29
N LYS A 28 -5.82 20.65 2.46
CA LYS A 28 -4.91 19.49 2.60
C LYS A 28 -5.54 18.16 2.18
N SER A 29 -6.86 18.02 2.34
CA SER A 29 -7.59 16.85 1.84
C SER A 29 -7.59 16.80 0.30
N ILE A 30 -7.70 17.93 -0.37
CA ILE A 30 -7.60 18.03 -1.84
C ILE A 30 -6.21 17.63 -2.29
N GLU A 31 -5.16 18.19 -1.68
CA GLU A 31 -3.76 17.86 -1.97
C GLU A 31 -3.47 16.36 -1.78
N LEU A 32 -3.98 15.76 -0.69
CA LEU A 32 -3.82 14.33 -0.43
C LEU A 32 -4.49 13.47 -1.51
N LEU A 33 -5.73 13.79 -1.89
CA LEU A 33 -6.42 13.05 -2.95
C LEU A 33 -5.72 13.20 -4.30
N ASP A 34 -5.19 14.37 -4.62
CA ASP A 34 -4.40 14.61 -5.83
C ASP A 34 -3.10 13.79 -5.81
N SER A 35 -2.38 13.79 -4.68
CA SER A 35 -1.12 13.05 -4.52
C SER A 35 -1.24 11.54 -4.70
N VAL A 36 -2.42 10.99 -4.47
CA VAL A 36 -2.72 9.56 -4.72
C VAL A 36 -3.40 9.33 -6.08
N GLY A 37 -3.52 10.37 -6.93
CA GLY A 37 -4.04 10.28 -8.29
C GLY A 37 -5.56 10.09 -8.36
N ILE A 38 -6.33 10.71 -7.47
CA ILE A 38 -7.79 10.81 -7.60
C ILE A 38 -8.11 11.95 -8.58
N PRO A 39 -8.79 11.69 -9.70
CA PRO A 39 -9.12 12.73 -10.68
C PRO A 39 -10.18 13.68 -10.13
N ASN A 40 -9.99 14.99 -10.38
CA ASN A 40 -10.86 16.05 -9.89
C ASN A 40 -11.12 15.94 -8.38
N PRO A 41 -10.11 16.10 -7.52
CA PRO A 41 -10.20 15.77 -6.10
C PRO A 41 -11.23 16.61 -5.34
N GLU A 42 -11.42 17.87 -5.68
CA GLU A 42 -12.29 18.76 -4.93
C GLU A 42 -13.76 18.29 -4.87
N PRO A 43 -14.48 18.03 -5.98
CA PRO A 43 -15.84 17.49 -5.90
C PRO A 43 -15.88 16.07 -5.32
N ARG A 44 -14.77 15.34 -5.29
CA ARG A 44 -14.70 14.00 -4.70
C ARG A 44 -14.72 14.01 -3.17
N LEU A 45 -14.44 15.14 -2.54
CA LEU A 45 -14.59 15.26 -1.09
C LEU A 45 -16.02 15.04 -0.61
N ASP A 46 -17.01 15.42 -1.40
CA ASP A 46 -18.43 15.28 -1.05
C ASP A 46 -19.01 13.91 -1.43
N ALA A 47 -18.21 13.08 -2.09
CA ALA A 47 -18.61 11.71 -2.47
C ALA A 47 -18.43 10.71 -1.31
N TYR A 48 -19.25 9.65 -1.35
CA TYR A 48 -19.19 8.54 -0.41
C TYR A 48 -18.33 7.39 -0.95
N PRO A 49 -17.77 6.52 -0.08
CA PRO A 49 -16.92 5.40 -0.51
C PRO A 49 -17.53 4.49 -1.58
N HIS A 50 -18.84 4.26 -1.55
CA HIS A 50 -19.54 3.40 -2.53
C HIS A 50 -19.60 4.00 -3.95
N GLN A 51 -19.34 5.30 -4.10
CA GLN A 51 -19.31 6.01 -5.39
C GLN A 51 -17.95 5.91 -6.09
N PHE A 52 -16.96 5.24 -5.46
CA PHE A 52 -15.62 5.03 -5.98
C PHE A 52 -15.43 3.59 -6.48
N SER A 53 -14.63 3.42 -7.53
CA SER A 53 -14.15 2.09 -7.95
C SER A 53 -13.27 1.46 -6.86
N GLY A 54 -13.00 0.15 -6.95
CA GLY A 54 -12.11 -0.55 -6.01
C GLY A 54 -10.74 0.12 -5.90
N GLY A 55 -10.10 0.40 -7.02
CA GLY A 55 -8.80 1.08 -7.04
C GLY A 55 -8.84 2.51 -6.51
N MET A 56 -9.91 3.25 -6.78
CA MET A 56 -10.09 4.60 -6.20
C MET A 56 -10.29 4.53 -4.68
N ARG A 57 -11.07 3.58 -4.18
CA ARG A 57 -11.21 3.37 -2.72
C ARG A 57 -9.87 3.08 -2.07
N GLN A 58 -9.05 2.22 -2.69
CA GLN A 58 -7.72 1.92 -2.18
C GLN A 58 -6.81 3.16 -2.14
N ARG A 59 -6.86 4.00 -3.17
CA ARG A 59 -6.13 5.29 -3.19
C ARG A 59 -6.58 6.22 -2.07
N VAL A 60 -7.88 6.29 -1.77
CA VAL A 60 -8.41 7.05 -0.63
C VAL A 60 -7.92 6.49 0.70
N VAL A 61 -7.86 5.16 0.86
CA VAL A 61 -7.30 4.54 2.08
C VAL A 61 -5.82 4.91 2.25
N ILE A 62 -5.05 4.93 1.16
CA ILE A 62 -3.64 5.39 1.19
C ILE A 62 -3.58 6.88 1.58
N ALA A 63 -4.44 7.74 1.02
CA ALA A 63 -4.51 9.16 1.39
C ALA A 63 -4.82 9.34 2.89
N LEU A 64 -5.76 8.57 3.44
CA LEU A 64 -6.07 8.57 4.87
C LEU A 64 -4.87 8.14 5.73
N ALA A 65 -4.14 7.11 5.31
CA ALA A 65 -2.92 6.67 6.01
C ALA A 65 -1.82 7.75 6.02
N LEU A 66 -1.77 8.58 4.98
CA LEU A 66 -0.80 9.67 4.85
C LEU A 66 -1.23 10.98 5.52
N ALA A 67 -2.49 11.11 5.94
CA ALA A 67 -3.04 12.36 6.46
C ALA A 67 -2.33 12.89 7.71
N GLY A 68 -1.78 11.98 8.53
CA GLY A 68 -1.00 12.34 9.73
C GLY A 68 0.47 12.67 9.47
N ASP A 69 0.91 12.74 8.22
CA ASP A 69 2.32 12.89 7.81
C ASP A 69 3.26 11.89 8.52
N PRO A 70 2.98 10.57 8.41
CA PRO A 70 3.72 9.55 9.13
C PRO A 70 5.10 9.27 8.53
N ASP A 71 6.04 8.83 9.38
CA ASP A 71 7.33 8.29 8.95
C ASP A 71 7.22 6.82 8.49
N LEU A 72 6.18 6.10 8.95
CA LEU A 72 5.95 4.68 8.67
C LEU A 72 4.47 4.39 8.42
N VAL A 73 4.18 3.66 7.36
CA VAL A 73 2.85 3.11 7.06
C VAL A 73 2.88 1.59 7.08
N ILE A 74 1.88 0.98 7.70
CA ILE A 74 1.64 -0.46 7.65
C ILE A 74 0.46 -0.72 6.71
N ALA A 75 0.70 -1.49 5.65
CA ALA A 75 -0.29 -1.85 4.65
C ALA A 75 -0.55 -3.36 4.72
N ASP A 76 -1.73 -3.71 5.24
CA ASP A 76 -2.18 -5.10 5.33
C ASP A 76 -3.03 -5.44 4.11
N GLU A 77 -2.52 -6.38 3.29
CA GLU A 77 -3.13 -6.83 2.05
C GLU A 77 -3.59 -5.69 1.12
N PRO A 78 -2.72 -4.71 0.79
CA PRO A 78 -3.15 -3.46 0.14
C PRO A 78 -3.69 -3.63 -1.28
N THR A 79 -3.53 -4.80 -1.89
CA THR A 79 -3.95 -5.07 -3.26
C THR A 79 -4.95 -6.22 -3.38
N THR A 80 -5.38 -6.79 -2.26
CA THR A 80 -6.37 -7.87 -2.23
C THR A 80 -7.69 -7.42 -2.87
N ALA A 81 -8.30 -8.30 -3.66
CA ALA A 81 -9.54 -8.08 -4.41
C ALA A 81 -9.45 -6.97 -5.51
N LEU A 82 -8.25 -6.60 -5.93
CA LEU A 82 -8.02 -5.75 -7.10
C LEU A 82 -7.59 -6.60 -8.31
N ASP A 83 -7.98 -6.19 -9.50
CA ASP A 83 -7.43 -6.79 -10.71
C ASP A 83 -5.94 -6.47 -10.89
N VAL A 84 -5.24 -7.32 -11.65
CA VAL A 84 -3.77 -7.24 -11.83
C VAL A 84 -3.29 -5.86 -12.31
N SER A 85 -4.08 -5.20 -13.17
CA SER A 85 -3.73 -3.89 -13.71
C SER A 85 -3.79 -2.81 -12.63
N ILE A 86 -4.84 -2.81 -11.83
CA ILE A 86 -5.03 -1.87 -10.71
C ILE A 86 -4.05 -2.18 -9.59
N GLN A 87 -3.80 -3.46 -9.27
CA GLN A 87 -2.78 -3.87 -8.32
C GLN A 87 -1.43 -3.23 -8.64
N LYS A 88 -0.97 -3.35 -9.89
CA LYS A 88 0.29 -2.73 -10.34
C LYS A 88 0.29 -1.22 -10.12
N GLN A 89 -0.79 -0.53 -10.48
CA GLN A 89 -0.90 0.92 -10.27
C GLN A 89 -0.81 1.31 -8.78
N ILE A 90 -1.39 0.52 -7.88
CA ILE A 90 -1.31 0.77 -6.43
C ILE A 90 0.13 0.55 -5.92
N LEU A 91 0.82 -0.50 -6.39
CA LEU A 91 2.21 -0.75 -6.00
C LEU A 91 3.16 0.34 -6.51
N ASP A 92 2.97 0.80 -7.76
CA ASP A 92 3.75 1.91 -8.32
C ASP A 92 3.49 3.23 -7.55
N LEU A 93 2.25 3.48 -7.14
CA LEU A 93 1.89 4.62 -6.30
C LEU A 93 2.61 4.55 -4.95
N ILE A 94 2.58 3.40 -4.25
CA ILE A 94 3.27 3.21 -2.97
C ILE A 94 4.76 3.46 -3.13
N LYS A 95 5.41 2.92 -4.16
CA LYS A 95 6.83 3.18 -4.46
C LYS A 95 7.15 4.67 -4.66
N SER A 96 6.30 5.36 -5.40
CA SER A 96 6.44 6.79 -5.64
C SER A 96 6.36 7.59 -4.35
N LEU A 97 5.37 7.29 -3.51
CA LEU A 97 5.16 7.94 -2.21
C LEU A 97 6.33 7.69 -1.24
N CYS A 98 6.87 6.46 -1.20
CA CYS A 98 8.06 6.14 -0.41
C CYS A 98 9.24 7.05 -0.77
N LYS A 99 9.49 7.24 -2.08
CA LYS A 99 10.60 8.08 -2.54
C LYS A 99 10.35 9.57 -2.30
N GLN A 100 9.13 10.05 -2.60
CA GLN A 100 8.80 11.49 -2.50
C GLN A 100 8.75 11.98 -1.07
N ARG A 101 8.31 11.15 -0.14
CA ARG A 101 8.09 11.51 1.27
C ARG A 101 9.13 10.94 2.22
N ASN A 102 10.14 10.21 1.72
CA ASN A 102 11.08 9.44 2.55
C ASN A 102 10.36 8.53 3.57
N LEU A 103 9.29 7.88 3.11
CA LEU A 103 8.34 7.11 3.92
C LEU A 103 8.78 5.65 4.01
N GLY A 104 8.84 5.11 5.22
CA GLY A 104 8.94 3.67 5.46
C GLY A 104 7.59 2.98 5.24
N VAL A 105 7.59 1.80 4.57
CA VAL A 105 6.36 1.01 4.42
C VAL A 105 6.62 -0.44 4.79
N ILE A 106 5.75 -0.99 5.64
CA ILE A 106 5.67 -2.43 5.91
C ILE A 106 4.45 -2.96 5.17
N ILE A 107 4.64 -3.89 4.24
CA ILE A 107 3.55 -4.55 3.52
C ILE A 107 3.40 -5.96 4.07
N VAL A 108 2.20 -6.28 4.53
CA VAL A 108 1.81 -7.65 4.88
C VAL A 108 1.04 -8.22 3.71
N THR A 109 1.51 -9.32 3.15
CA THR A 109 0.85 -10.00 2.02
C THR A 109 1.27 -11.46 1.93
N HIS A 110 0.43 -12.28 1.33
CA HIS A 110 0.75 -13.66 0.96
C HIS A 110 1.21 -13.77 -0.51
N ASP A 111 1.18 -12.68 -1.28
CA ASP A 111 1.57 -12.67 -2.69
C ASP A 111 3.08 -12.40 -2.84
N ILE A 112 3.84 -13.47 -3.16
CA ILE A 112 5.29 -13.40 -3.40
C ILE A 112 5.63 -12.51 -4.60
N GLY A 113 4.75 -12.43 -5.61
CA GLY A 113 4.92 -11.53 -6.76
C GLY A 113 4.92 -10.06 -6.33
N VAL A 114 4.05 -9.68 -5.40
CA VAL A 114 4.04 -8.34 -4.80
C VAL A 114 5.36 -8.07 -4.07
N ILE A 115 5.81 -9.02 -3.23
CA ILE A 115 7.07 -8.89 -2.49
C ILE A 115 8.25 -8.70 -3.44
N ALA A 116 8.35 -9.54 -4.48
CA ALA A 116 9.43 -9.47 -5.47
C ALA A 116 9.46 -8.15 -6.25
N GLU A 117 8.29 -7.52 -6.43
CA GLU A 117 8.16 -6.26 -7.20
C GLU A 117 8.52 -5.02 -6.38
N ILE A 118 8.16 -4.97 -5.09
CA ILE A 118 8.19 -3.72 -4.32
C ILE A 118 9.19 -3.73 -3.16
N ALA A 119 9.47 -4.89 -2.56
CA ALA A 119 10.19 -4.93 -1.29
C ALA A 119 11.72 -4.89 -1.45
N ASP A 120 12.40 -4.16 -0.55
CA ASP A 120 13.85 -4.23 -0.39
C ASP A 120 14.26 -5.40 0.51
N ARG A 121 13.44 -5.66 1.52
CA ARG A 121 13.65 -6.72 2.52
C ARG A 121 12.34 -7.48 2.75
N VAL A 122 12.47 -8.73 3.13
CA VAL A 122 11.34 -9.59 3.49
C VAL A 122 11.56 -10.24 4.85
N ALA A 123 10.46 -10.40 5.57
CA ALA A 123 10.36 -11.14 6.82
C ALA A 123 9.27 -12.21 6.64
N VAL A 124 9.61 -13.47 6.77
CA VAL A 124 8.68 -14.59 6.63
C VAL A 124 8.22 -15.02 8.01
N MET A 125 6.91 -15.01 8.21
CA MET A 125 6.27 -15.44 9.46
C MET A 125 5.56 -16.78 9.28
N TYR A 126 5.70 -17.66 10.25
CA TYR A 126 5.01 -18.94 10.31
C TYR A 126 4.59 -19.25 11.76
N ASN A 127 3.32 -19.57 11.97
CA ASN A 127 2.75 -19.84 13.29
C ASN A 127 3.09 -18.76 14.34
N GLY A 128 3.02 -17.48 13.97
CA GLY A 128 3.30 -16.37 14.85
C GLY A 128 4.78 -16.10 15.12
N GLN A 129 5.70 -16.86 14.48
CA GLN A 129 7.14 -16.70 14.64
C GLN A 129 7.80 -16.18 13.36
N LEU A 130 8.80 -15.32 13.51
CA LEU A 130 9.66 -14.91 12.41
C LEU A 130 10.66 -16.05 12.13
N VAL A 131 10.49 -16.72 10.97
CA VAL A 131 11.30 -17.92 10.62
C VAL A 131 12.44 -17.61 9.68
N GLU A 132 12.32 -16.55 8.86
CA GLU A 132 13.38 -16.11 7.95
C GLU A 132 13.26 -14.61 7.66
N GLN A 133 14.39 -13.92 7.51
CA GLN A 133 14.42 -12.51 7.08
C GLN A 133 15.70 -12.19 6.32
N GLY A 134 15.62 -11.23 5.41
CA GLY A 134 16.78 -10.78 4.65
C GLY A 134 16.42 -9.81 3.52
N LYS A 135 17.40 -9.56 2.64
CA LYS A 135 17.13 -8.88 1.36
C LYS A 135 16.23 -9.78 0.52
N VAL A 136 15.26 -9.18 -0.19
CA VAL A 136 14.29 -9.94 -0.99
C VAL A 136 14.96 -10.89 -1.97
N GLU A 137 15.98 -10.44 -2.68
CA GLU A 137 16.74 -11.27 -3.63
C GLU A 137 17.33 -12.53 -2.98
N GLN A 138 17.92 -12.36 -1.79
CA GLN A 138 18.58 -13.48 -1.08
C GLN A 138 17.56 -14.52 -0.61
N VAL A 139 16.46 -14.07 -0.03
CA VAL A 139 15.43 -14.96 0.53
C VAL A 139 14.66 -15.67 -0.59
N LEU A 140 14.35 -14.97 -1.69
CA LEU A 140 13.63 -15.60 -2.82
C LEU A 140 14.49 -16.55 -3.63
N GLN A 141 15.80 -16.26 -3.82
CA GLN A 141 16.70 -17.14 -4.61
C GLN A 141 17.30 -18.29 -3.81
N LYS A 142 17.58 -18.07 -2.53
CA LYS A 142 18.25 -19.03 -1.65
C LYS A 142 17.56 -19.14 -0.29
N PRO A 143 16.27 -19.54 -0.25
CA PRO A 143 15.52 -19.71 0.99
C PRO A 143 16.18 -20.76 1.87
N LYS A 144 16.28 -20.48 3.16
CA LYS A 144 16.91 -21.38 4.14
C LYS A 144 15.88 -22.21 4.87
N HIS A 145 14.78 -21.57 5.31
CA HIS A 145 13.74 -22.24 6.08
C HIS A 145 12.79 -23.04 5.18
N ASP A 146 12.40 -24.24 5.61
CA ASP A 146 11.60 -25.15 4.77
C ASP A 146 10.22 -24.59 4.43
N TYR A 147 9.62 -23.83 5.35
CA TYR A 147 8.37 -23.13 5.07
C TYR A 147 8.54 -22.07 3.95
N THR A 148 9.63 -21.30 3.96
CA THR A 148 9.94 -20.34 2.90
C THR A 148 10.11 -21.03 1.54
N LYS A 149 10.81 -22.18 1.53
CA LYS A 149 10.96 -23.00 0.30
C LYS A 149 9.60 -23.44 -0.24
N SER A 150 8.72 -23.92 0.66
CA SER A 150 7.37 -24.35 0.30
C SER A 150 6.53 -23.21 -0.26
N LEU A 151 6.58 -22.02 0.36
CA LEU A 151 5.87 -20.82 -0.13
C LEU A 151 6.31 -20.44 -1.54
N ILE A 152 7.63 -20.40 -1.78
CA ILE A 152 8.18 -20.00 -3.08
C ILE A 152 7.84 -21.06 -4.15
N SER A 153 7.91 -22.37 -3.81
CA SER A 153 7.57 -23.44 -4.74
C SER A 153 6.09 -23.49 -5.12
N ALA A 154 5.22 -22.93 -4.30
CA ALA A 154 3.78 -22.85 -4.56
C ALA A 154 3.42 -21.73 -5.58
N VAL A 155 4.35 -20.83 -5.91
CA VAL A 155 4.13 -19.79 -6.92
C VAL A 155 4.14 -20.44 -8.31
N PRO A 156 3.09 -20.25 -9.15
CA PRO A 156 3.05 -20.79 -10.49
C PRO A 156 4.25 -20.32 -11.32
N SER A 157 4.93 -21.23 -12.01
CA SER A 157 6.17 -20.99 -12.79
C SER A 157 6.01 -20.03 -13.99
N GLY A 158 4.84 -19.45 -14.19
CA GLY A 158 4.53 -18.46 -15.24
C GLY A 158 4.73 -17.01 -14.83
N ASP A 159 5.07 -16.73 -13.58
CA ASP A 159 5.26 -15.35 -13.12
C ASP A 159 6.70 -14.90 -13.47
N GLN A 160 6.85 -14.24 -14.64
CA GLN A 160 8.13 -13.72 -15.15
C GLN A 160 8.86 -12.77 -14.17
N LYS A 161 8.23 -12.37 -13.08
CA LYS A 161 8.81 -11.49 -12.07
C LYS A 161 9.89 -12.18 -11.22
N LEU A 162 9.77 -13.49 -10.98
CA LEU A 162 10.81 -14.27 -10.29
C LEU A 162 12.10 -14.44 -11.13
N HIS A 163 11.99 -14.37 -12.47
CA HIS A 163 13.14 -14.47 -13.39
C HIS A 163 14.00 -13.19 -13.47
N ARG A 164 13.56 -12.05 -12.94
CA ARG A 164 14.37 -10.80 -12.92
C ARG A 164 15.65 -10.91 -12.08
N PHE A 165 15.75 -11.91 -11.24
CA PHE A 165 16.89 -12.12 -10.35
C PHE A 165 17.81 -13.26 -10.78
N THR A 166 17.54 -13.88 -11.92
CA THR A 166 18.42 -14.88 -12.54
C THR A 166 19.28 -14.19 -13.61
N VAL A 167 20.45 -13.70 -13.19
CA VAL A 167 21.59 -13.37 -14.05
C VAL A 167 22.77 -14.22 -13.62
#